data_5afc3aa67a8b5e49e590184aa90dcfa0
#
_entry.id   5afc3aa67a8b5e49e590184aa90dcfa0
#
_cell.length_a   1.000
_cell.length_b   1.000
_cell.length_c   1.000
_cell.angle_alpha   90.00
_cell.angle_beta   90.00
_cell.angle_gamma   90.00
#
_symmetry.space_group_name_H-M   'P 1'
#
loop_
_entity.id
_entity.type
_entity.pdbx_description
1 polymer ?
#
loop_
_entity_poly.entity_id
_entity_poly.type
_entity_poly.pdbx_seq_one_letter_code
_entity_poly.pdbx_strand_id
1 'polypeptide(L)'
;MGNWIPLLVRQEDFAEFAARVAEREVGREDPVVLPSVALASVTSTVGGAKESELLATLETWSVEALRQLAESGGTFATADRWGRAMDVMCRHVGVFLSSAELAEEAEMSINQWRDAPRKLPSHLAKHYEQGIGWPLKGVGGRELKRDDQIYWGITSEQAQRWLQVRAQGKAPRISPMTSGGN
;
A
#
# COMPACT_ATOMS: atom_id res chain seq x y z
N MET A 1 8.53 -22.09 22.36
CA MET A 1 8.26 -21.18 21.20
C MET A 1 6.88 -20.58 21.42
N GLY A 2 6.81 -19.28 21.67
CA GLY A 2 5.53 -18.59 21.90
C GLY A 2 4.83 -18.30 20.57
N ASN A 3 3.58 -18.69 20.45
CA ASN A 3 2.75 -18.31 19.30
C ASN A 3 2.30 -16.85 19.48
N TRP A 4 2.77 -15.97 18.58
CA TRP A 4 2.30 -14.59 18.52
C TRP A 4 1.05 -14.52 17.64
N ILE A 5 -0.03 -13.96 18.19
CA ILE A 5 -1.27 -13.71 17.47
C ILE A 5 -1.35 -12.20 17.21
N PRO A 6 -1.43 -11.73 15.96
CA PRO A 6 -1.62 -10.32 15.68
C PRO A 6 -3.01 -9.87 16.15
N LEU A 7 -3.05 -8.82 16.97
CA LEU A 7 -4.28 -8.21 17.45
C LEU A 7 -4.51 -6.90 16.72
N LEU A 8 -5.68 -6.75 16.09
CA LEU A 8 -6.11 -5.50 15.49
C LEU A 8 -6.85 -4.68 16.56
N VAL A 9 -6.22 -3.59 17.01
CA VAL A 9 -6.81 -2.65 17.99
C VAL A 9 -7.08 -1.34 17.27
N ARG A 10 -8.25 -0.72 17.51
CA ARG A 10 -8.55 0.61 16.96
C ARG A 10 -7.58 1.63 17.56
N GLN A 11 -7.22 2.64 16.80
CA GLN A 11 -6.25 3.65 17.23
C GLN A 11 -6.70 4.39 18.50
N GLU A 12 -7.99 4.62 18.67
CA GLU A 12 -8.61 5.24 19.84
C GLU A 12 -8.51 4.38 21.11
N ASP A 13 -8.49 3.05 20.97
CA ASP A 13 -8.43 2.08 22.06
C ASP A 13 -6.98 1.67 22.42
N PHE A 14 -6.01 2.11 21.62
CA PHE A 14 -4.61 1.67 21.77
C PHE A 14 -3.99 2.10 23.11
N ALA A 15 -4.30 3.30 23.58
CA ALA A 15 -3.76 3.82 24.84
C ALA A 15 -4.26 3.02 26.06
N GLU A 16 -5.56 2.65 26.05
CA GLU A 16 -6.15 1.82 27.10
C GLU A 16 -5.62 0.39 27.07
N PHE A 17 -5.46 -0.16 25.86
CA PHE A 17 -4.90 -1.50 25.68
C PHE A 17 -3.43 -1.57 26.13
N ALA A 18 -2.62 -0.58 25.80
CA ALA A 18 -1.22 -0.50 26.20
C ALA A 18 -1.07 -0.38 27.74
N ALA A 19 -1.96 0.39 28.39
CA ALA A 19 -1.98 0.52 29.86
C ALA A 19 -2.30 -0.83 30.53
N ARG A 20 -3.29 -1.58 30.02
CA ARG A 20 -3.66 -2.91 30.56
C ARG A 20 -2.58 -3.97 30.35
N VAL A 21 -1.81 -3.88 29.26
CA VAL A 21 -0.67 -4.78 29.02
C VAL A 21 0.45 -4.47 30.02
N ALA A 22 0.75 -3.19 30.22
CA ALA A 22 1.76 -2.75 31.18
C ALA A 22 1.45 -3.16 32.63
N GLU A 23 0.18 -3.05 33.06
CA GLU A 23 -0.26 -3.52 34.38
C GLU A 23 -0.07 -5.03 34.58
N ARG A 24 -0.21 -5.81 33.54
CA ARG A 24 -0.09 -7.28 33.60
C ARG A 24 1.35 -7.76 33.66
N GLU A 25 2.30 -6.96 33.16
CA GLU A 25 3.73 -7.29 33.20
C GLU A 25 4.40 -7.00 34.55
N VAL A 26 3.86 -6.09 35.36
CA VAL A 26 4.38 -5.76 36.69
C VAL A 26 4.30 -6.95 37.69
N GLY A 27 3.56 -8.00 37.35
CA GLY A 27 3.43 -9.21 38.17
C GLY A 27 4.34 -10.39 37.82
N ARG A 28 5.27 -10.23 36.84
CA ARG A 28 6.21 -11.29 36.44
C ARG A 28 7.64 -10.92 36.80
N GLU A 29 8.18 -11.58 37.80
CA GLU A 29 9.57 -11.45 38.26
C GLU A 29 10.60 -12.21 37.42
N ASP A 30 10.53 -12.11 36.07
CA ASP A 30 11.62 -12.55 35.20
C ASP A 30 12.03 -11.38 34.31
N PRO A 31 13.31 -10.94 34.34
CA PRO A 31 13.79 -9.92 33.44
C PRO A 31 13.92 -10.54 32.03
N VAL A 32 12.83 -10.55 31.29
CA VAL A 32 12.89 -10.78 29.84
C VAL A 32 13.63 -9.57 29.27
N VAL A 33 14.89 -9.75 28.92
CA VAL A 33 15.64 -8.82 28.08
C VAL A 33 14.91 -8.80 26.74
N LEU A 34 13.95 -7.91 26.63
CA LEU A 34 13.37 -7.56 25.34
C LEU A 34 14.51 -6.97 24.50
N PRO A 35 14.79 -7.49 23.29
CA PRO A 35 15.58 -6.74 22.36
C PRO A 35 14.89 -5.40 22.23
N SER A 36 15.61 -4.33 22.53
CA SER A 36 15.16 -2.95 22.37
C SER A 36 14.80 -2.78 20.89
N VAL A 37 13.59 -3.17 20.55
CA VAL A 37 12.94 -2.67 19.35
C VAL A 37 12.75 -1.20 19.71
N ALA A 38 13.71 -0.39 19.27
CA ALA A 38 13.54 1.04 19.32
C ALA A 38 12.13 1.28 18.75
N LEU A 39 11.19 1.64 19.63
CA LEU A 39 10.02 2.38 19.22
C LEU A 39 10.65 3.58 18.53
N ALA A 40 10.77 3.48 17.20
CA ALA A 40 11.06 4.63 16.40
C ALA A 40 9.90 5.56 16.75
N SER A 41 10.14 6.41 17.72
CA SER A 41 9.33 7.59 17.93
C SER A 41 9.20 8.16 16.56
N VAL A 42 7.97 8.12 16.02
CA VAL A 42 7.62 8.85 14.83
C VAL A 42 7.72 10.30 15.24
N THR A 43 8.96 10.78 15.34
CA THR A 43 9.26 12.18 15.30
C THR A 43 8.67 12.61 13.97
N SER A 44 7.50 13.22 14.03
CA SER A 44 6.92 13.99 12.92
C SER A 44 7.94 15.06 12.59
N THR A 45 8.94 14.68 11.79
CA THR A 45 9.83 15.61 11.15
C THR A 45 8.98 16.47 10.24
N VAL A 46 9.32 17.73 10.11
CA VAL A 46 8.73 18.73 9.21
C VAL A 46 8.54 18.17 7.78
N GLY A 47 9.26 17.11 7.39
CA GLY A 47 9.07 16.33 6.17
C GLY A 47 7.74 15.58 6.14
N GLY A 48 7.32 14.94 7.21
CA GLY A 48 6.11 14.11 7.22
C GLY A 48 4.82 14.90 7.01
N ALA A 49 4.73 16.16 7.47
CA ALA A 49 3.55 17.01 7.22
C ALA A 49 3.41 17.34 5.73
N LYS A 50 4.51 17.67 5.06
CA LYS A 50 4.52 17.98 3.64
C LYS A 50 4.22 16.73 2.78
N GLU A 51 4.75 15.58 3.16
CA GLU A 51 4.47 14.31 2.47
C GLU A 51 2.97 13.97 2.57
N SER A 52 2.37 14.13 3.75
CA SER A 52 0.93 13.95 3.95
C SER A 52 0.08 14.91 3.11
N GLU A 53 0.49 16.18 3.01
CA GLU A 53 -0.17 17.19 2.16
C GLU A 53 -0.10 16.79 0.68
N LEU A 54 1.06 16.35 0.20
CA LEU A 54 1.23 15.88 -1.17
C LEU A 54 0.37 14.65 -1.47
N LEU A 55 0.30 13.71 -0.52
CA LEU A 55 -0.55 12.53 -0.67
C LEU A 55 -2.04 12.87 -0.67
N ALA A 56 -2.48 13.86 0.11
CA ALA A 56 -3.87 14.30 0.14
C ALA A 56 -4.38 14.81 -1.22
N THR A 57 -3.49 15.16 -2.15
CA THR A 57 -3.85 15.52 -3.53
C THR A 57 -4.05 14.31 -4.45
N LEU A 58 -3.81 13.08 -3.99
CA LEU A 58 -4.09 11.90 -4.77
C LEU A 58 -5.60 11.64 -4.82
N GLU A 59 -6.14 11.59 -6.02
CA GLU A 59 -7.51 11.17 -6.23
C GLU A 59 -7.64 9.66 -5.99
N THR A 60 -8.54 9.29 -5.08
CA THR A 60 -8.73 7.89 -4.71
C THR A 60 -9.56 7.15 -5.76
N TRP A 61 -9.04 6.09 -6.32
CA TRP A 61 -9.73 5.26 -7.30
C TRP A 61 -10.92 4.50 -6.68
N SER A 62 -11.95 4.27 -7.47
CA SER A 62 -13.04 3.37 -7.11
C SER A 62 -12.54 1.92 -6.98
N VAL A 63 -13.25 1.11 -6.21
CA VAL A 63 -12.94 -0.33 -6.08
C VAL A 63 -13.05 -1.03 -7.42
N GLU A 64 -13.97 -0.61 -8.29
CA GLU A 64 -14.17 -1.14 -9.63
C GLU A 64 -12.96 -0.87 -10.53
N ALA A 65 -12.46 0.36 -10.54
CA ALA A 65 -11.29 0.73 -11.33
C ALA A 65 -10.03 -0.02 -10.86
N LEU A 66 -9.86 -0.18 -9.55
CA LEU A 66 -8.77 -0.98 -8.97
C LEU A 66 -8.91 -2.47 -9.30
N ARG A 67 -10.12 -3.01 -9.30
CA ARG A 67 -10.38 -4.40 -9.72
C ARG A 67 -10.01 -4.59 -11.18
N GLN A 68 -10.42 -3.69 -12.04
CA GLN A 68 -10.05 -3.71 -13.46
C GLN A 68 -8.53 -3.68 -13.64
N LEU A 69 -7.79 -2.87 -12.86
CA LEU A 69 -6.32 -2.85 -12.89
C LEU A 69 -5.75 -4.22 -12.49
N ALA A 70 -6.24 -4.81 -11.42
CA ALA A 70 -5.78 -6.10 -10.92
C ALA A 70 -6.03 -7.24 -11.92
N GLU A 71 -7.20 -7.26 -12.56
CA GLU A 71 -7.58 -8.29 -13.54
C GLU A 71 -6.85 -8.11 -14.87
N SER A 72 -6.57 -6.88 -15.26
CA SER A 72 -5.86 -6.54 -16.50
C SER A 72 -4.36 -6.87 -16.46
N GLY A 73 -3.77 -7.12 -15.29
CA GLY A 73 -2.34 -7.41 -15.13
C GLY A 73 -1.87 -8.64 -15.92
N GLY A 74 -2.73 -9.66 -16.04
CA GLY A 74 -2.41 -10.85 -16.86
C GLY A 74 -2.40 -10.59 -18.37
N THR A 75 -2.97 -9.49 -18.84
CA THR A 75 -3.12 -9.18 -20.28
C THR A 75 -2.23 -8.02 -20.72
N PHE A 76 -2.09 -7.01 -19.88
CA PHE A 76 -1.36 -5.77 -20.21
C PHE A 76 -0.16 -5.55 -19.31
N ALA A 77 1.04 -5.50 -19.86
CA ALA A 77 2.27 -5.26 -19.11
C ALA A 77 2.25 -3.95 -18.32
N THR A 78 1.52 -2.92 -18.78
CA THR A 78 1.33 -1.67 -18.03
C THR A 78 0.52 -1.92 -16.76
N ALA A 79 -0.60 -2.62 -16.85
CA ALA A 79 -1.44 -2.94 -15.69
C ALA A 79 -0.72 -3.87 -14.70
N ASP A 80 0.04 -4.87 -15.18
CA ASP A 80 0.86 -5.74 -14.33
C ASP A 80 1.87 -4.93 -13.50
N ARG A 81 2.64 -4.05 -14.15
CA ARG A 81 3.64 -3.23 -13.47
C ARG A 81 3.03 -2.31 -12.42
N TRP A 82 1.90 -1.67 -12.73
CA TRP A 82 1.18 -0.84 -11.78
C TRP A 82 0.58 -1.65 -10.64
N GLY A 83 0.05 -2.85 -10.92
CA GLY A 83 -0.44 -3.76 -9.89
C GLY A 83 0.65 -4.17 -8.90
N ARG A 84 1.84 -4.53 -9.40
CA ARG A 84 3.01 -4.86 -8.57
C ARG A 84 3.49 -3.66 -7.75
N ALA A 85 3.53 -2.47 -8.35
CA ALA A 85 3.85 -1.24 -7.64
C ALA A 85 2.84 -0.93 -6.53
N MET A 86 1.55 -1.11 -6.78
CA MET A 86 0.50 -0.98 -5.77
C MET A 86 0.66 -1.97 -4.62
N ASP A 87 1.02 -3.23 -4.92
CA ASP A 87 1.30 -4.25 -3.90
C ASP A 87 2.46 -3.85 -2.97
N VAL A 88 3.53 -3.27 -3.54
CA VAL A 88 4.66 -2.72 -2.76
C VAL A 88 4.19 -1.54 -1.92
N MET A 89 3.54 -0.55 -2.52
CA MET A 89 3.16 0.67 -1.84
C MET A 89 2.16 0.44 -0.70
N CYS A 90 1.37 -0.64 -0.74
CA CYS A 90 0.52 -1.05 0.38
C CYS A 90 1.31 -1.45 1.64
N ARG A 91 2.60 -1.77 1.52
CA ARG A 91 3.49 -2.00 2.68
C ARG A 91 4.13 -0.72 3.20
N HIS A 92 4.08 0.35 2.41
CA HIS A 92 4.72 1.65 2.67
C HIS A 92 3.71 2.81 2.68
N VAL A 93 2.54 2.59 3.28
CA VAL A 93 1.46 3.59 3.32
C VAL A 93 1.94 4.88 3.98
N GLY A 94 1.70 6.02 3.33
CA GLY A 94 2.10 7.33 3.84
C GLY A 94 3.58 7.68 3.63
N VAL A 95 4.35 6.79 3.03
CA VAL A 95 5.78 6.98 2.74
C VAL A 95 6.00 7.11 1.23
N PHE A 96 6.97 7.94 0.83
CA PHE A 96 7.39 8.05 -0.55
C PHE A 96 8.66 7.22 -0.81
N LEU A 97 8.55 6.23 -1.69
CA LEU A 97 9.68 5.46 -2.21
C LEU A 97 10.19 6.08 -3.51
N SER A 98 11.50 6.06 -3.72
CA SER A 98 12.09 6.43 -5.00
C SER A 98 11.71 5.42 -6.09
N SER A 99 11.83 5.84 -7.36
CA SER A 99 11.59 4.93 -8.49
C SER A 99 12.50 3.70 -8.46
N ALA A 100 13.71 3.81 -7.91
CA ALA A 100 14.65 2.70 -7.80
C ALA A 100 14.20 1.70 -6.73
N GLU A 101 13.91 2.17 -5.51
CA GLU A 101 13.40 1.34 -4.41
C GLU A 101 12.10 0.62 -4.78
N LEU A 102 11.15 1.36 -5.39
CA LEU A 102 9.89 0.78 -5.83
C LEU A 102 10.08 -0.30 -6.89
N ALA A 103 10.97 -0.09 -7.86
CA ALA A 103 11.28 -1.08 -8.89
C ALA A 103 11.91 -2.34 -8.29
N GLU A 104 12.88 -2.17 -7.39
CA GLU A 104 13.57 -3.27 -6.70
C GLU A 104 12.59 -4.11 -5.88
N GLU A 105 11.79 -3.49 -5.02
CA GLU A 105 10.82 -4.21 -4.19
C GLU A 105 9.68 -4.85 -4.99
N ALA A 106 9.35 -4.29 -6.15
CA ALA A 106 8.35 -4.85 -7.06
C ALA A 106 8.95 -5.90 -8.01
N GLU A 107 10.22 -6.29 -7.82
CA GLU A 107 10.95 -7.24 -8.67
C GLU A 107 10.90 -6.87 -10.16
N MET A 108 11.04 -5.58 -10.45
CA MET A 108 11.11 -5.00 -11.80
C MET A 108 12.47 -4.38 -12.05
N SER A 109 12.92 -4.37 -13.30
CA SER A 109 14.03 -3.50 -13.65
C SER A 109 13.58 -2.03 -13.59
N ILE A 110 14.51 -1.13 -13.29
CA ILE A 110 14.23 0.32 -13.28
C ILE A 110 13.68 0.81 -14.63
N ASN A 111 14.11 0.21 -15.73
CA ASN A 111 13.61 0.56 -17.07
C ASN A 111 12.15 0.11 -17.27
N GLN A 112 11.79 -1.07 -16.76
CA GLN A 112 10.40 -1.54 -16.78
C GLN A 112 9.49 -0.62 -15.97
N TRP A 113 9.95 -0.16 -14.80
CA TRP A 113 9.17 0.78 -14.01
C TRP A 113 9.06 2.15 -14.66
N ARG A 114 10.17 2.73 -15.16
CA ARG A 114 10.15 4.03 -15.86
C ARG A 114 9.26 4.06 -17.09
N ASP A 115 9.08 2.91 -17.73
CA ASP A 115 8.22 2.76 -18.90
C ASP A 115 6.72 2.71 -18.54
N ALA A 116 6.38 2.22 -17.34
CA ALA A 116 5.00 2.08 -16.89
C ALA A 116 4.26 3.44 -16.77
N PRO A 117 4.82 4.48 -16.11
CA PRO A 117 4.22 5.82 -16.10
C PRO A 117 4.07 6.45 -17.48
N ARG A 118 5.03 6.23 -18.39
CA ARG A 118 4.95 6.76 -19.76
C ARG A 118 3.79 6.20 -20.56
N LYS A 119 3.45 4.92 -20.32
CA LYS A 119 2.37 4.22 -21.04
C LYS A 119 1.02 4.34 -20.34
N LEU A 120 1.01 4.75 -19.07
CA LEU A 120 -0.22 4.82 -18.28
C LEU A 120 -1.29 5.72 -18.91
N PRO A 121 -1.01 6.97 -19.36
CA PRO A 121 -2.05 7.84 -19.92
C PRO A 121 -2.77 7.19 -21.11
N SER A 122 -2.03 6.55 -22.01
CA SER A 122 -2.62 5.83 -23.16
C SER A 122 -3.41 4.60 -22.74
N HIS A 123 -2.98 3.92 -21.68
CA HIS A 123 -3.69 2.77 -21.11
C HIS A 123 -5.00 3.22 -20.44
N LEU A 124 -4.97 4.28 -19.64
CA LEU A 124 -6.15 4.85 -18.97
C LEU A 124 -7.19 5.32 -20.01
N ALA A 125 -6.76 6.07 -21.01
CA ALA A 125 -7.66 6.58 -22.04
C ALA A 125 -8.41 5.47 -22.83
N LYS A 126 -7.84 4.27 -22.92
CA LYS A 126 -8.45 3.14 -23.63
C LYS A 126 -9.34 2.27 -22.78
N HIS A 127 -9.07 2.17 -21.50
CA HIS A 127 -9.63 1.14 -20.64
C HIS A 127 -10.39 1.67 -19.43
N TYR A 128 -10.33 2.97 -19.15
CA TYR A 128 -10.95 3.57 -17.97
C TYR A 128 -11.82 4.76 -18.34
N GLU A 129 -12.63 5.22 -17.40
CA GLU A 129 -13.42 6.43 -17.53
C GLU A 129 -12.53 7.66 -17.76
N GLN A 130 -13.03 8.62 -18.53
CA GLN A 130 -12.31 9.86 -18.79
C GLN A 130 -12.09 10.63 -17.49
N GLY A 131 -10.86 11.12 -17.32
CA GLY A 131 -10.50 11.94 -16.18
C GLY A 131 -9.98 11.17 -14.97
N ILE A 132 -9.94 9.84 -15.01
CA ILE A 132 -9.32 9.08 -13.92
C ILE A 132 -7.83 9.45 -13.80
N GLY A 133 -7.41 9.82 -12.59
CA GLY A 133 -6.03 10.18 -12.28
C GLY A 133 -5.09 8.97 -12.22
N TRP A 134 -3.92 9.15 -11.66
CA TRP A 134 -2.95 8.07 -11.48
C TRP A 134 -3.22 7.29 -10.17
N PRO A 135 -2.97 5.96 -10.12
CA PRO A 135 -3.25 5.16 -8.93
C PRO A 135 -2.25 5.38 -7.78
N LEU A 136 -1.09 5.97 -8.06
CA LEU A 136 -0.08 6.38 -7.09
C LEU A 136 0.25 7.86 -7.29
N LYS A 137 0.61 8.55 -6.21
CA LYS A 137 1.12 9.92 -6.26
C LYS A 137 2.58 9.92 -6.67
N GLY A 138 2.90 10.49 -7.83
CA GLY A 138 4.28 10.76 -8.25
C GLY A 138 4.66 12.20 -7.93
N VAL A 139 5.82 12.42 -7.31
CA VAL A 139 6.38 13.75 -7.02
C VAL A 139 7.85 13.79 -7.35
N GLY A 140 8.36 14.96 -7.75
CA GLY A 140 9.78 15.17 -7.94
C GLY A 140 10.53 15.24 -6.60
N GLY A 141 11.76 14.74 -6.55
CA GLY A 141 12.56 14.74 -5.33
C GLY A 141 12.76 16.13 -4.73
N ARG A 142 12.80 17.18 -5.57
CA ARG A 142 12.87 18.58 -5.09
C ARG A 142 11.72 18.98 -4.19
N GLU A 143 10.52 18.48 -4.45
CA GLU A 143 9.34 18.73 -3.62
C GLU A 143 9.48 18.11 -2.22
N LEU A 144 10.18 16.98 -2.14
CA LEU A 144 10.48 16.25 -0.91
C LEU A 144 11.81 16.66 -0.27
N LYS A 145 12.57 17.60 -0.86
CA LYS A 145 13.94 17.95 -0.48
C LYS A 145 14.89 16.76 -0.51
N ARG A 146 14.71 15.88 -1.49
CA ARG A 146 15.51 14.69 -1.77
C ARG A 146 16.23 14.85 -3.12
N ASP A 147 17.01 13.85 -3.52
CA ASP A 147 17.71 13.80 -4.81
C ASP A 147 16.74 13.90 -6.02
N ASP A 148 17.31 14.24 -7.19
CA ASP A 148 16.53 14.59 -8.40
C ASP A 148 16.00 13.33 -9.12
N GLN A 149 15.05 12.65 -8.48
CA GLN A 149 14.30 11.52 -9.07
C GLN A 149 12.81 11.62 -8.74
N ILE A 150 12.01 10.74 -9.31
CA ILE A 150 10.57 10.65 -9.00
C ILE A 150 10.37 9.71 -7.83
N TYR A 151 9.56 10.16 -6.88
CA TYR A 151 9.12 9.42 -5.70
C TYR A 151 7.64 9.12 -5.81
N TRP A 152 7.25 7.96 -5.30
CA TRP A 152 5.90 7.43 -5.41
C TRP A 152 5.33 7.18 -4.03
N GLY A 153 4.07 7.56 -3.84
CA GLY A 153 3.37 7.41 -2.58
C GLY A 153 1.92 6.96 -2.78
N ILE A 154 1.34 6.40 -1.71
CA ILE A 154 -0.04 5.95 -1.67
C ILE A 154 -0.72 6.44 -0.39
N THR A 155 -2.00 6.80 -0.48
CA THR A 155 -2.83 7.11 0.69
C THR A 155 -3.28 5.83 1.39
N SER A 156 -3.63 5.95 2.67
CA SER A 156 -4.22 4.84 3.44
C SER A 156 -5.51 4.32 2.81
N GLU A 157 -6.36 5.22 2.34
CA GLU A 157 -7.62 4.86 1.70
C GLU A 157 -7.41 4.07 0.41
N GLN A 158 -6.53 4.55 -0.48
CA GLN A 158 -6.20 3.86 -1.72
C GLN A 158 -5.61 2.47 -1.46
N ALA A 159 -4.71 2.36 -0.48
CA ALA A 159 -4.10 1.09 -0.10
C ALA A 159 -5.15 0.10 0.44
N GLN A 160 -6.08 0.54 1.30
CA GLN A 160 -7.15 -0.31 1.82
C GLN A 160 -8.04 -0.85 0.70
N ARG A 161 -8.45 0.01 -0.25
CA ARG A 161 -9.25 -0.41 -1.40
C ARG A 161 -8.51 -1.43 -2.28
N TRP A 162 -7.20 -1.21 -2.51
CA TRP A 162 -6.39 -2.15 -3.27
C TRP A 162 -6.28 -3.51 -2.59
N LEU A 163 -5.99 -3.54 -1.27
CA LEU A 163 -5.93 -4.78 -0.49
C LEU A 163 -7.27 -5.54 -0.50
N GLN A 164 -8.38 -4.81 -0.43
CA GLN A 164 -9.72 -5.40 -0.57
C GLN A 164 -9.90 -6.10 -1.93
N VAL A 165 -9.50 -5.46 -3.02
CA VAL A 165 -9.54 -6.04 -4.37
C VAL A 165 -8.68 -7.30 -4.47
N ARG A 166 -7.44 -7.24 -3.95
CA ARG A 166 -6.53 -8.40 -3.95
C ARG A 166 -7.05 -9.57 -3.14
N ALA A 167 -7.70 -9.33 -2.01
CA ALA A 167 -8.32 -10.36 -1.19
C ALA A 167 -9.48 -11.05 -1.92
N GLN A 168 -10.32 -10.28 -2.63
CA GLN A 168 -11.43 -10.81 -3.43
C GLN A 168 -10.95 -11.63 -4.63
N GLY A 169 -9.87 -11.23 -5.29
CA GLY A 169 -9.30 -11.96 -6.42
C GLY A 169 -8.67 -13.31 -6.06
N LYS A 170 -8.33 -13.52 -4.79
CA LYS A 170 -7.81 -14.80 -4.27
C LYS A 170 -8.89 -15.76 -3.79
N ALA A 171 -10.13 -15.29 -3.63
CA ALA A 171 -11.23 -16.15 -3.23
C ALA A 171 -11.52 -17.17 -4.35
N PRO A 172 -11.63 -18.48 -4.07
CA PRO A 172 -12.01 -19.47 -5.05
C PRO A 172 -13.39 -19.08 -5.62
N ARG A 173 -13.48 -18.94 -6.95
CA ARG A 173 -14.78 -18.75 -7.62
C ARG A 173 -15.60 -20.02 -7.36
N ILE A 174 -16.52 -19.96 -6.42
CA ILE A 174 -17.53 -21.00 -6.25
C ILE A 174 -18.42 -20.91 -7.48
N SER A 175 -18.16 -21.76 -8.45
CA SER A 175 -19.08 -21.90 -9.59
C SER A 175 -20.44 -22.28 -9.02
N PRO A 176 -21.54 -21.59 -9.39
CA PRO A 176 -22.85 -22.00 -8.97
C PRO A 176 -23.07 -23.45 -9.49
N MET A 177 -23.30 -24.37 -8.58
CA MET A 177 -23.72 -25.71 -8.92
C MET A 177 -24.99 -25.56 -9.76
N THR A 178 -24.87 -25.84 -11.05
CA THR A 178 -26.02 -26.00 -11.92
C THR A 178 -26.79 -27.21 -11.37
N SER A 179 -27.87 -26.95 -10.62
CA SER A 179 -28.83 -27.96 -10.19
C SER A 179 -29.46 -28.45 -11.48
N GLY A 180 -28.90 -29.51 -12.04
CA GLY A 180 -29.54 -30.29 -13.10
C GLY A 180 -30.79 -30.94 -12.50
N GLY A 181 -31.93 -30.29 -12.71
CA GLY A 181 -33.22 -30.91 -12.52
C GLY A 181 -33.47 -31.89 -13.67
N ASN A 182 -33.73 -33.12 -13.27
CA ASN A 182 -34.24 -34.20 -14.08
C ASN A 182 -35.75 -34.03 -14.19
#